data_1e5fa8a95cb2099fa98aa70200fd3ef4
#
_entry.id   1e5fa8a95cb2099fa98aa70200fd3ef4
#
_cell.length_a   1.000
_cell.length_b   1.000
_cell.length_c   1.000
_cell.angle_alpha   90.00
_cell.angle_beta   90.00
_cell.angle_gamma   90.00
#
_symmetry.space_group_name_H-M   'P 1'
#
loop_
_entity.id
_entity.type
_entity.pdbx_description
1 polymer ?
#
loop_
_entity_poly.entity_id
_entity_poly.type
_entity_poly.pdbx_seq_one_letter_code
_entity_poly.pdbx_strand_id
1 'polypeptide(L)'
;ALVHDDLLDQSDTRRGSPAIHKRFETLHKQNQYVGSSERFGVAGSVLVGDLMLAWSSEIFGEALLHGVKESAEASCRHEFGKMRFEVMAGQYLDVLEENAAPTRTDGAAVARANRIMLYKTAKYSLEAPLLIGAALAGAKEDSLQQLSDFGIPLGLAFQLRDDVLGVFGDPEITGKPAGDDLREGK
;
A
#
# COMPACT_ATOMS: atom_id res chain seq x y z
N ALA A 1 4.45 -2.68 2.16
CA ALA A 1 3.26 -1.85 2.40
C ALA A 1 2.22 -2.62 3.23
N LEU A 2 1.59 -3.71 2.72
CA LEU A 2 0.42 -4.37 3.35
C LEU A 2 0.61 -4.78 4.82
N VAL A 3 1.80 -5.22 5.24
CA VAL A 3 2.06 -5.61 6.64
C VAL A 3 1.99 -4.40 7.58
N HIS A 4 2.54 -3.26 7.16
CA HIS A 4 2.45 -2.02 7.93
C HIS A 4 1.04 -1.43 7.88
N ASP A 5 0.37 -1.53 6.74
CA ASP A 5 -1.01 -1.12 6.53
C ASP A 5 -1.96 -1.81 7.52
N ASP A 6 -1.93 -3.16 7.57
CA ASP A 6 -2.72 -3.94 8.53
C ASP A 6 -2.49 -3.52 10.00
N LEU A 7 -1.25 -3.12 10.32
CA LEU A 7 -0.93 -2.67 11.66
C LEU A 7 -1.46 -1.26 11.94
N LEU A 8 -1.35 -0.34 10.99
CA LEU A 8 -1.80 1.04 11.10
C LEU A 8 -3.33 1.12 11.16
N ASP A 9 -4.00 0.33 10.31
CA ASP A 9 -5.46 0.22 10.25
C ASP A 9 -6.04 -0.68 11.38
N GLN A 10 -5.19 -1.28 12.21
CA GLN A 10 -5.58 -2.24 13.26
C GLN A 10 -6.43 -3.41 12.71
N SER A 11 -6.21 -3.79 11.47
CA SER A 11 -6.95 -4.87 10.80
C SER A 11 -6.53 -6.23 11.33
N ASP A 12 -7.45 -6.95 11.98
CA ASP A 12 -7.16 -8.26 12.58
C ASP A 12 -6.92 -9.36 11.54
N THR A 13 -7.46 -9.20 10.33
CA THR A 13 -7.40 -10.22 9.27
C THR A 13 -7.00 -9.63 7.92
N ARG A 14 -6.32 -10.44 7.11
CA ARG A 14 -6.00 -10.17 5.72
C ARG A 14 -6.25 -11.41 4.86
N ARG A 15 -7.12 -11.30 3.86
CA ARG A 15 -7.48 -12.40 2.93
C ARG A 15 -7.93 -13.67 3.68
N GLY A 16 -8.80 -13.51 4.67
CA GLY A 16 -9.35 -14.61 5.47
C GLY A 16 -8.37 -15.26 6.46
N SER A 17 -7.18 -14.69 6.65
CA SER A 17 -6.17 -15.16 7.60
C SER A 17 -5.81 -14.07 8.60
N PRO A 18 -5.36 -14.42 9.82
CA PRO A 18 -4.90 -13.42 10.78
C PRO A 18 -3.76 -12.55 10.21
N ALA A 19 -3.85 -11.24 10.42
CA ALA A 19 -2.79 -10.30 10.10
C ALA A 19 -1.49 -10.63 10.85
N ILE A 20 -0.35 -10.12 10.36
CA ILE A 20 0.98 -10.49 10.90
C ILE A 20 1.09 -10.17 12.38
N HIS A 21 0.62 -9.00 12.84
CA HIS A 21 0.66 -8.64 14.26
C HIS A 21 -0.15 -9.61 15.12
N LYS A 22 -1.32 -10.09 14.66
CA LYS A 22 -2.13 -11.09 15.37
C LYS A 22 -1.47 -12.47 15.40
N ARG A 23 -0.73 -12.83 14.37
CA ARG A 23 0.05 -14.08 14.37
C ARG A 23 1.18 -14.04 15.41
N PHE A 24 1.88 -12.91 15.54
CA PHE A 24 2.89 -12.72 16.59
C PHE A 24 2.27 -12.66 18.00
N GLU A 25 1.12 -12.01 18.17
CA GLU A 25 0.39 -12.08 19.44
C GLU A 25 0.06 -13.51 19.84
N THR A 26 -0.42 -14.30 18.89
CA THR A 26 -0.75 -15.72 19.11
C THR A 26 0.49 -16.52 19.48
N LEU A 27 1.60 -16.31 18.76
CA LEU A 27 2.89 -16.94 19.04
C LEU A 27 3.37 -16.64 20.47
N HIS A 28 3.27 -15.37 20.89
CA HIS A 28 3.64 -14.92 22.23
C HIS A 28 2.82 -15.66 23.30
N LYS A 29 1.49 -15.72 23.13
CA LYS A 29 0.57 -16.38 24.06
C LYS A 29 0.81 -17.88 24.15
N GLN A 30 0.99 -18.56 23.00
CA GLN A 30 1.24 -20.01 22.94
C GLN A 30 2.54 -20.42 23.62
N ASN A 31 3.58 -19.59 23.53
CA ASN A 31 4.87 -19.85 24.17
C ASN A 31 5.00 -19.26 25.59
N GLN A 32 3.95 -18.66 26.10
CA GLN A 32 3.91 -18.06 27.45
C GLN A 32 5.05 -17.06 27.68
N TYR A 33 5.39 -16.25 26.65
CA TYR A 33 6.45 -15.25 26.77
C TYR A 33 6.06 -14.15 27.77
N VAL A 34 7.05 -13.54 28.37
CA VAL A 34 6.86 -12.46 29.35
C VAL A 34 6.50 -11.13 28.68
N GLY A 35 5.59 -10.37 29.24
CA GLY A 35 5.21 -9.06 28.79
C GLY A 35 3.91 -9.03 27.97
N SER A 36 3.70 -7.93 27.22
CA SER A 36 2.48 -7.74 26.42
C SER A 36 2.58 -8.46 25.08
N SER A 37 1.64 -9.35 24.81
CA SER A 37 1.51 -10.03 23.52
C SER A 37 1.19 -9.05 22.38
N GLU A 38 0.38 -8.03 22.63
CA GLU A 38 0.05 -6.98 21.68
C GLU A 38 1.31 -6.20 21.25
N ARG A 39 2.09 -5.75 22.24
CA ARG A 39 3.35 -5.05 21.95
C ARG A 39 4.35 -5.92 21.20
N PHE A 40 4.39 -7.22 21.49
CA PHE A 40 5.19 -8.17 20.75
C PHE A 40 4.70 -8.32 19.29
N GLY A 41 3.37 -8.34 19.11
CA GLY A 41 2.73 -8.35 17.80
C GLY A 41 3.10 -7.14 16.95
N VAL A 42 2.99 -5.94 17.53
CA VAL A 42 3.38 -4.67 16.90
C VAL A 42 4.86 -4.71 16.48
N ALA A 43 5.76 -5.04 17.42
CA ALA A 43 7.20 -5.08 17.14
C ALA A 43 7.54 -6.09 16.03
N GLY A 44 6.99 -7.29 16.08
CA GLY A 44 7.20 -8.32 15.06
C GLY A 44 6.71 -7.87 13.68
N SER A 45 5.56 -7.20 13.62
CA SER A 45 4.97 -6.72 12.38
C SER A 45 5.80 -5.59 11.74
N VAL A 46 6.27 -4.63 12.53
CA VAL A 46 7.16 -3.57 12.05
C VAL A 46 8.42 -4.18 11.43
N LEU A 47 9.10 -5.06 12.16
CA LEU A 47 10.35 -5.69 11.70
C LEU A 47 10.15 -6.55 10.43
N VAL A 48 9.04 -7.29 10.34
CA VAL A 48 8.72 -8.07 9.13
C VAL A 48 8.45 -7.13 7.95
N GLY A 49 7.72 -6.05 8.16
CA GLY A 49 7.45 -5.07 7.11
C GLY A 49 8.72 -4.41 6.59
N ASP A 50 9.65 -4.03 7.49
CA ASP A 50 10.94 -3.45 7.15
C ASP A 50 11.83 -4.46 6.40
N LEU A 51 11.86 -5.71 6.86
CA LEU A 51 12.61 -6.78 6.19
C LEU A 51 12.09 -7.02 4.77
N MET A 52 10.78 -7.06 4.58
CA MET A 52 10.17 -7.21 3.25
C MET A 52 10.49 -6.01 2.35
N LEU A 53 10.55 -4.79 2.89
CA LEU A 53 10.93 -3.60 2.15
C LEU A 53 12.42 -3.67 1.73
N ALA A 54 13.31 -4.09 2.62
CA ALA A 54 14.72 -4.29 2.32
C ALA A 54 14.91 -5.35 1.22
N TRP A 55 14.29 -6.52 1.38
CA TRP A 55 14.35 -7.60 0.37
C TRP A 55 13.79 -7.17 -0.98
N SER A 56 12.70 -6.41 -1.02
CA SER A 56 12.16 -5.93 -2.30
C SER A 56 13.17 -5.06 -3.05
N SER A 57 13.96 -4.27 -2.31
CA SER A 57 15.00 -3.42 -2.88
C SER A 57 16.19 -4.22 -3.39
N GLU A 58 16.60 -5.23 -2.63
CA GLU A 58 17.71 -6.10 -2.97
C GLU A 58 17.38 -6.96 -4.20
N ILE A 59 16.23 -7.65 -4.18
CA ILE A 59 15.78 -8.48 -5.31
C ILE A 59 15.61 -7.63 -6.59
N PHE A 60 15.04 -6.44 -6.48
CA PHE A 60 14.90 -5.54 -7.62
C PHE A 60 16.26 -5.08 -8.15
N GLY A 61 17.20 -4.74 -7.24
CA GLY A 61 18.56 -4.36 -7.59
C GLY A 61 19.31 -5.48 -8.32
N GLU A 62 19.24 -6.71 -7.81
CA GLU A 62 19.85 -7.89 -8.44
C GLU A 62 19.24 -8.20 -9.82
N ALA A 63 17.91 -8.11 -9.93
CA ALA A 63 17.23 -8.35 -11.20
C ALA A 63 17.67 -7.35 -12.30
N LEU A 64 17.94 -6.10 -11.93
CA LEU A 64 18.46 -5.09 -12.87
C LEU A 64 19.89 -5.41 -13.34
N LEU A 65 20.76 -5.95 -12.47
CA LEU A 65 22.13 -6.30 -12.82
C LEU A 65 22.24 -7.43 -13.86
N HIS A 66 21.25 -8.32 -13.89
CA HIS A 66 21.32 -9.55 -14.71
C HIS A 66 20.45 -9.56 -15.95
N GLY A 67 19.56 -8.61 -16.13
CA GLY A 67 18.55 -8.71 -17.20
C GLY A 67 18.22 -7.44 -17.97
N VAL A 68 18.82 -6.30 -17.62
CA VAL A 68 18.40 -5.00 -18.16
C VAL A 68 19.54 -4.31 -18.91
N LYS A 69 19.22 -3.66 -20.01
CA LYS A 69 20.18 -2.79 -20.69
C LYS A 69 20.51 -1.59 -19.77
N GLU A 70 21.78 -1.21 -19.74
CA GLU A 70 22.27 -0.09 -18.92
C GLU A 70 21.43 1.19 -19.11
N SER A 71 20.97 1.45 -20.34
CA SER A 71 20.12 2.60 -20.66
C SER A 71 18.73 2.56 -19.99
N ALA A 72 18.22 1.40 -19.63
CA ALA A 72 16.93 1.23 -18.95
C ALA A 72 17.06 1.16 -17.42
N GLU A 73 18.24 0.80 -16.93
CA GLU A 73 18.48 0.60 -15.48
C GLU A 73 18.17 1.85 -14.66
N ALA A 74 18.66 3.01 -15.10
CA ALA A 74 18.46 4.27 -14.39
C ALA A 74 16.97 4.64 -14.28
N SER A 75 16.21 4.46 -15.37
CA SER A 75 14.77 4.70 -15.41
C SER A 75 14.00 3.74 -14.48
N CYS A 76 14.34 2.45 -14.52
CA CYS A 76 13.72 1.45 -13.64
C CYS A 76 13.99 1.75 -12.16
N ARG A 77 15.23 2.10 -11.80
CA ARG A 77 15.61 2.48 -10.43
C ARG A 77 14.88 3.74 -9.97
N HIS A 78 14.73 4.71 -10.87
CA HIS A 78 13.99 5.95 -10.60
C HIS A 78 12.52 5.65 -10.27
N GLU A 79 11.82 4.93 -11.15
CA GLU A 79 10.40 4.62 -10.97
C GLU A 79 10.16 3.74 -9.73
N PHE A 80 11.01 2.76 -9.48
CA PHE A 80 10.91 1.93 -8.27
C PHE A 80 11.17 2.74 -6.99
N GLY A 81 12.15 3.65 -7.00
CA GLY A 81 12.42 4.56 -5.88
C GLY A 81 11.25 5.51 -5.61
N LYS A 82 10.75 6.15 -6.67
CA LYS A 82 9.59 7.04 -6.64
C LYS A 82 8.35 6.34 -6.08
N MET A 83 8.03 5.15 -6.59
CA MET A 83 6.92 4.31 -6.12
C MET A 83 6.97 4.08 -4.61
N ARG A 84 8.12 3.68 -4.08
CA ARG A 84 8.29 3.42 -2.63
C ARG A 84 8.10 4.67 -1.78
N PHE A 85 8.64 5.80 -2.23
CA PHE A 85 8.48 7.08 -1.54
C PHE A 85 7.01 7.54 -1.57
N GLU A 86 6.39 7.50 -2.74
CA GLU A 86 5.02 7.98 -2.94
C GLU A 86 3.97 7.15 -2.17
N VAL A 87 4.12 5.81 -2.11
CA VAL A 87 3.20 4.98 -1.33
C VAL A 87 3.33 5.22 0.18
N MET A 88 4.54 5.47 0.69
CA MET A 88 4.74 5.83 2.10
C MET A 88 4.13 7.20 2.43
N ALA A 89 4.31 8.18 1.52
CA ALA A 89 3.67 9.49 1.67
C ALA A 89 2.13 9.38 1.61
N GLY A 90 1.60 8.55 0.71
CA GLY A 90 0.17 8.27 0.60
C GLY A 90 -0.39 7.63 1.88
N GLN A 91 0.32 6.66 2.44
CA GLN A 91 -0.05 6.02 3.70
C GLN A 91 -0.04 7.02 4.87
N TYR A 92 0.96 7.90 4.93
CA TYR A 92 0.98 8.96 5.94
C TYR A 92 -0.20 9.92 5.79
N LEU A 93 -0.56 10.31 4.56
CA LEU A 93 -1.71 11.17 4.31
C LEU A 93 -3.03 10.52 4.74
N ASP A 94 -3.16 9.23 4.58
CA ASP A 94 -4.31 8.44 5.01
C ASP A 94 -4.47 8.48 6.53
N VAL A 95 -3.42 8.10 7.26
CA VAL A 95 -3.39 8.18 8.74
C VAL A 95 -3.62 9.62 9.24
N LEU A 96 -3.07 10.61 8.54
CA LEU A 96 -3.28 12.01 8.89
C LEU A 96 -4.75 12.43 8.72
N GLU A 97 -5.40 12.02 7.62
CA GLU A 97 -6.79 12.38 7.37
C GLU A 97 -7.73 11.69 8.36
N GLU A 98 -7.52 10.41 8.64
CA GLU A 98 -8.26 9.66 9.66
C GLU A 98 -8.30 10.40 11.01
N ASN A 99 -7.16 10.94 11.43
CA ASN A 99 -7.05 11.62 12.73
C ASN A 99 -7.44 13.10 12.66
N ALA A 100 -7.23 13.79 11.56
CA ALA A 100 -7.43 15.22 11.42
C ALA A 100 -8.78 15.62 10.83
N ALA A 101 -9.45 14.76 10.08
CA ALA A 101 -10.73 15.08 9.41
C ALA A 101 -11.80 15.61 10.38
N PRO A 102 -12.01 15.06 11.59
CA PRO A 102 -13.01 15.54 12.52
C PRO A 102 -12.77 16.99 13.00
N THR A 103 -11.55 17.50 12.87
CA THR A 103 -11.19 18.87 13.30
C THR A 103 -11.17 19.89 12.17
N ARG A 104 -11.40 19.43 10.90
CA ARG A 104 -11.31 20.27 9.69
C ARG A 104 -12.66 20.77 9.25
N THR A 105 -12.73 22.04 8.89
CA THR A 105 -13.95 22.72 8.42
C THR A 105 -13.76 23.37 7.04
N ASP A 106 -12.68 23.05 6.33
CA ASP A 106 -12.22 23.75 5.12
C ASP A 106 -12.95 23.35 3.82
N GLY A 107 -13.88 22.39 3.87
CA GLY A 107 -14.60 21.90 2.69
C GLY A 107 -13.74 21.13 1.67
N ALA A 108 -12.47 20.86 1.95
CA ALA A 108 -11.52 20.23 1.03
C ALA A 108 -11.42 18.69 1.18
N ALA A 109 -12.35 18.05 1.87
CA ALA A 109 -12.31 16.59 2.15
C ALA A 109 -12.16 15.75 0.87
N VAL A 110 -12.94 16.02 -0.16
CA VAL A 110 -12.88 15.31 -1.45
C VAL A 110 -11.50 15.46 -2.11
N ALA A 111 -10.91 16.65 -2.07
CA ALA A 111 -9.59 16.89 -2.65
C ALA A 111 -8.49 16.11 -1.88
N ARG A 112 -8.61 15.99 -0.55
CA ARG A 112 -7.71 15.20 0.27
C ARG A 112 -7.87 13.70 0.02
N ALA A 113 -9.10 13.19 -0.01
CA ALA A 113 -9.39 11.80 -0.35
C ALA A 113 -8.82 11.42 -1.73
N ASN A 114 -9.05 12.24 -2.75
CA ASN A 114 -8.45 12.04 -4.08
C ASN A 114 -6.92 12.00 -4.04
N ARG A 115 -6.28 12.82 -3.23
CA ARG A 115 -4.82 12.81 -3.07
C ARG A 115 -4.33 11.54 -2.40
N ILE A 116 -5.03 11.04 -1.39
CA ILE A 116 -4.72 9.77 -0.72
C ILE A 116 -4.82 8.62 -1.73
N MET A 117 -5.95 8.49 -2.42
CA MET A 117 -6.15 7.48 -3.46
C MET A 117 -5.08 7.51 -4.54
N LEU A 118 -4.67 8.72 -4.96
CA LEU A 118 -3.61 8.89 -5.95
C LEU A 118 -2.28 8.29 -5.49
N TYR A 119 -1.82 8.64 -4.28
CA TYR A 119 -0.49 8.25 -3.80
C TYR A 119 -0.48 6.87 -3.14
N LYS A 120 -1.51 6.51 -2.36
CA LYS A 120 -1.59 5.22 -1.67
C LYS A 120 -1.91 4.08 -2.64
N THR A 121 -2.74 4.33 -3.68
CA THR A 121 -3.25 3.26 -4.55
C THR A 121 -2.88 3.42 -6.02
N ALA A 122 -3.30 4.49 -6.69
CA ALA A 122 -3.21 4.59 -8.15
C ALA A 122 -1.75 4.54 -8.64
N LYS A 123 -0.88 5.34 -8.06
CA LYS A 123 0.54 5.38 -8.42
C LYS A 123 1.27 4.09 -8.05
N TYR A 124 1.01 3.54 -6.86
CA TYR A 124 1.67 2.35 -6.38
C TYR A 124 1.23 1.08 -7.13
N SER A 125 -0.07 0.90 -7.29
CA SER A 125 -0.64 -0.36 -7.75
C SER A 125 -0.76 -0.46 -9.28
N LEU A 126 -0.89 0.67 -9.98
CA LEU A 126 -1.14 0.70 -11.44
C LEU A 126 -0.05 1.44 -12.20
N GLU A 127 0.19 2.74 -11.91
CA GLU A 127 1.14 3.55 -12.67
C GLU A 127 2.55 2.96 -12.61
N ALA A 128 3.13 2.80 -11.44
CA ALA A 128 4.51 2.38 -11.27
C ALA A 128 4.83 1.00 -11.88
N PRO A 129 4.01 -0.06 -11.69
CA PRO A 129 4.24 -1.33 -12.37
C PRO A 129 4.24 -1.21 -13.90
N LEU A 130 3.35 -0.40 -14.47
CA LEU A 130 3.29 -0.16 -15.91
C LEU A 130 4.56 0.58 -16.40
N LEU A 131 4.98 1.63 -15.69
CA LEU A 131 6.17 2.41 -16.05
C LEU A 131 7.44 1.59 -15.90
N ILE A 132 7.59 0.81 -14.84
CA ILE A 132 8.73 -0.09 -14.63
C ILE A 132 8.79 -1.14 -15.74
N GLY A 133 7.68 -1.80 -16.05
CA GLY A 133 7.61 -2.78 -17.13
C GLY A 133 7.95 -2.19 -18.50
N ALA A 134 7.45 -1.00 -18.80
CA ALA A 134 7.76 -0.30 -20.04
C ALA A 134 9.22 0.16 -20.11
N ALA A 135 9.78 0.68 -19.00
CA ALA A 135 11.19 1.06 -18.92
C ALA A 135 12.11 -0.16 -19.12
N LEU A 136 11.79 -1.31 -18.54
CA LEU A 136 12.50 -2.58 -18.79
C LEU A 136 12.48 -2.99 -20.26
N ALA A 137 11.37 -2.73 -20.96
CA ALA A 137 11.25 -2.96 -22.40
C ALA A 137 11.94 -1.91 -23.27
N GLY A 138 12.52 -0.86 -22.66
CA GLY A 138 13.18 0.22 -23.38
C GLY A 138 12.21 1.22 -24.03
N ALA A 139 11.02 1.40 -23.47
CA ALA A 139 10.04 2.37 -23.94
C ALA A 139 10.58 3.80 -23.88
N LYS A 140 10.11 4.64 -24.82
CA LYS A 140 10.43 6.07 -24.87
C LYS A 140 9.52 6.85 -23.92
N GLU A 141 9.93 8.08 -23.60
CA GLU A 141 9.21 8.98 -22.69
C GLU A 141 7.73 9.17 -23.07
N ASP A 142 7.42 9.35 -24.36
CA ASP A 142 6.04 9.50 -24.83
C ASP A 142 5.16 8.27 -24.49
N SER A 143 5.74 7.08 -24.55
CA SER A 143 5.03 5.84 -24.20
C SER A 143 4.85 5.72 -22.69
N LEU A 144 5.85 6.14 -21.90
CA LEU A 144 5.75 6.19 -20.45
C LEU A 144 4.64 7.17 -20.01
N GLN A 145 4.58 8.35 -20.65
CA GLN A 145 3.52 9.32 -20.38
C GLN A 145 2.12 8.76 -20.70
N GLN A 146 1.94 8.10 -21.85
CA GLN A 146 0.67 7.46 -22.22
C GLN A 146 0.24 6.39 -21.21
N LEU A 147 1.19 5.62 -20.70
CA LEU A 147 0.91 4.61 -19.67
C LEU A 147 0.55 5.24 -18.32
N SER A 148 1.17 6.36 -17.96
CA SER A 148 0.80 7.13 -16.77
C SER A 148 -0.62 7.73 -16.92
N ASP A 149 -0.93 8.32 -18.07
CA ASP A 149 -2.25 8.89 -18.39
C ASP A 149 -3.37 7.84 -18.37
N PHE A 150 -3.04 6.59 -18.64
CA PHE A 150 -3.94 5.45 -18.51
C PHE A 150 -3.99 4.91 -17.08
N GLY A 151 -2.82 4.70 -16.47
CA GLY A 151 -2.69 4.00 -15.18
C GLY A 151 -3.28 4.77 -14.01
N ILE A 152 -3.10 6.09 -13.97
CA ILE A 152 -3.63 6.92 -12.88
C ILE A 152 -5.15 6.91 -12.83
N PRO A 153 -5.91 7.23 -13.90
CA PRO A 153 -7.37 7.17 -13.86
C PRO A 153 -7.91 5.77 -13.55
N LEU A 154 -7.27 4.74 -14.10
CA LEU A 154 -7.65 3.35 -13.81
C LEU A 154 -7.45 3.02 -12.33
N GLY A 155 -6.35 3.44 -11.74
CA GLY A 155 -6.07 3.23 -10.31
C GLY A 155 -7.03 3.96 -9.39
N LEU A 156 -7.39 5.20 -9.73
CA LEU A 156 -8.42 5.95 -9.01
C LEU A 156 -9.80 5.27 -9.11
N ALA A 157 -10.19 4.82 -10.30
CA ALA A 157 -11.44 4.09 -10.50
C ALA A 157 -11.46 2.77 -9.72
N PHE A 158 -10.32 2.07 -9.68
CA PHE A 158 -10.17 0.84 -8.89
C PHE A 158 -10.39 1.12 -7.40
N GLN A 159 -9.74 2.15 -6.83
CA GLN A 159 -9.89 2.47 -5.41
C GLN A 159 -11.31 2.93 -5.08
N LEU A 160 -11.91 3.81 -5.89
CA LEU A 160 -13.30 4.20 -5.70
C LEU A 160 -14.26 3.01 -5.72
N ARG A 161 -14.00 2.01 -6.57
CA ARG A 161 -14.79 0.78 -6.60
C ARG A 161 -14.58 -0.06 -5.35
N ASP A 162 -13.34 -0.14 -4.85
CA ASP A 162 -13.01 -0.85 -3.62
C ASP A 162 -13.72 -0.21 -2.42
N ASP A 163 -13.67 1.11 -2.30
CA ASP A 163 -14.35 1.87 -1.23
C ASP A 163 -15.87 1.66 -1.25
N VAL A 164 -16.49 1.67 -2.45
CA VAL A 164 -17.93 1.36 -2.60
C VAL A 164 -18.22 -0.08 -2.15
N LEU A 165 -17.37 -1.04 -2.49
CA LEU A 165 -17.52 -2.43 -2.07
C LEU A 165 -17.26 -2.60 -0.57
N GLY A 166 -16.35 -1.85 0.02
CA GLY A 166 -16.08 -1.83 1.47
C GLY A 166 -17.30 -1.39 2.28
N VAL A 167 -18.11 -0.48 1.72
CA VAL A 167 -19.33 0.03 2.40
C VAL A 167 -20.56 -0.81 2.08
N PHE A 168 -20.78 -1.17 0.82
CA PHE A 168 -22.04 -1.75 0.31
C PHE A 168 -21.88 -3.19 -0.22
N GLY A 169 -20.67 -3.73 -0.23
CA GLY A 169 -20.38 -5.05 -0.78
C GLY A 169 -20.91 -6.17 0.11
N ASP A 170 -21.18 -7.31 -0.53
CA ASP A 170 -21.55 -8.53 0.17
C ASP A 170 -20.33 -9.10 0.90
N PRO A 171 -20.38 -9.28 2.23
CA PRO A 171 -19.28 -9.85 3.01
C PRO A 171 -18.82 -11.24 2.53
N GLU A 172 -19.69 -12.05 1.96
CA GLU A 172 -19.33 -13.35 1.40
C GLU A 172 -18.44 -13.23 0.15
N ILE A 173 -18.57 -12.11 -0.58
CA ILE A 173 -17.76 -11.83 -1.78
C ILE A 173 -16.50 -11.03 -1.43
N THR A 174 -16.63 -10.02 -0.56
CA THR A 174 -15.53 -9.10 -0.22
C THR A 174 -14.56 -9.69 0.79
N GLY A 175 -15.00 -10.68 1.59
CA GLY A 175 -14.22 -11.27 2.67
C GLY A 175 -14.00 -10.36 3.89
N LYS A 176 -14.71 -9.22 3.95
CA LYS A 176 -14.69 -8.26 5.06
C LYS A 176 -16.13 -7.93 5.47
N PRO A 177 -16.37 -7.59 6.75
CA PRO A 177 -17.67 -7.07 7.19
C PRO A 177 -18.04 -5.78 6.42
N ALA A 178 -19.27 -5.64 5.99
CA ALA A 178 -19.73 -4.43 5.34
C ALA A 178 -19.64 -3.22 6.30
N GLY A 179 -19.12 -2.10 5.79
CA GLY A 179 -18.97 -0.85 6.54
C GLY A 179 -17.76 -0.79 7.46
N ASP A 180 -16.77 -1.68 7.32
CA ASP A 180 -15.51 -1.59 8.08
C ASP A 180 -14.79 -0.27 7.80
N ASP A 181 -14.68 0.14 6.55
CA ASP A 181 -14.04 1.39 6.15
C ASP A 181 -14.69 2.62 6.82
N LEU A 182 -16.02 2.60 7.00
CA LEU A 182 -16.72 3.67 7.75
C LEU A 182 -16.43 3.64 9.25
N ARG A 183 -16.22 2.46 9.84
CA ARG A 183 -15.84 2.31 11.25
C ARG A 183 -14.42 2.76 11.51
N GLU A 184 -13.53 2.56 10.54
CA GLU A 184 -12.14 3.01 10.57
C GLU A 184 -12.01 4.52 10.26
N GLY A 185 -13.09 5.20 9.87
CA GLY A 185 -13.09 6.64 9.59
C GLY A 185 -12.55 7.02 8.20
N LYS A 186 -12.54 6.06 7.29
CA LYS A 186 -12.10 6.23 5.90
C LYS A 186 -13.18 6.80 5.00
#